data_044a45b7bf4a2b8ad01e69bfb31d168d
#
_entry.id   044a45b7bf4a2b8ad01e69bfb31d168d
#
_cell.length_a   1.000
_cell.length_b   1.000
_cell.length_c   1.000
_cell.angle_alpha   90.00
_cell.angle_beta   90.00
_cell.angle_gamma   90.00
#
_symmetry.space_group_name_H-M   'P 1'
#
loop_
_entity.id
_entity.type
_entity.pdbx_description
1 polymer ?
#
loop_
_entity_poly.entity_id
_entity_poly.type
_entity_poly.pdbx_seq_one_letter_code
_entity_poly.pdbx_strand_id
1 'polypeptide(L)'
;MDFGATVFRDPVLALGHLLAALDRYNEERQARLRGKGFENDVFPLMPFVLRAGELLPWGTGEAIPEAAWVEFWIEIPPGVTEEQLKSELRAVVDRTTEVTPALQRVSVRWEERTRFLAGSSMPADHPALAVLTANLAAVTGQPPVYGPAPFACDGFIFNLHSPTPVVVLGPRGGNAHAPDEWVSVEDLVALTKTYALTIADWLT
;
A
#
# COMPACT_ATOMS: atom_id res chain seq x y z
N MET A 1 -16.32 49.89 -6.10
CA MET A 1 -15.16 49.18 -5.50
C MET A 1 -14.64 48.25 -6.57
N ASP A 2 -13.49 48.55 -7.08
CA ASP A 2 -12.82 47.67 -8.02
C ASP A 2 -12.13 46.58 -7.17
N PHE A 3 -12.73 45.42 -7.07
CA PHE A 3 -12.06 44.25 -6.55
C PHE A 3 -11.08 43.81 -7.64
N GLY A 4 -9.94 44.48 -7.70
CA GLY A 4 -8.85 44.05 -8.58
C GLY A 4 -8.71 42.53 -8.48
N ALA A 5 -8.49 41.85 -9.59
CA ALA A 5 -8.47 40.40 -9.69
C ALA A 5 -7.47 39.80 -8.68
N THR A 6 -7.94 39.57 -7.46
CA THR A 6 -7.20 38.90 -6.40
C THR A 6 -7.08 37.45 -6.81
N VAL A 7 -5.91 37.05 -7.27
CA VAL A 7 -5.63 35.66 -7.59
C VAL A 7 -5.53 34.92 -6.26
N PHE A 8 -6.60 34.27 -5.86
CA PHE A 8 -6.62 33.41 -4.69
C PHE A 8 -5.72 32.20 -4.95
N ARG A 9 -4.78 32.00 -4.05
CA ARG A 9 -3.97 30.80 -3.98
C ARG A 9 -4.55 29.95 -2.85
N ASP A 10 -5.23 28.87 -3.22
CA ASP A 10 -5.85 27.96 -2.26
C ASP A 10 -5.14 26.61 -2.34
N PRO A 11 -4.23 26.32 -1.40
CA PRO A 11 -3.49 25.06 -1.40
C PRO A 11 -4.38 23.87 -1.05
N VAL A 12 -5.50 24.05 -0.34
CA VAL A 12 -6.43 22.95 -0.03
C VAL A 12 -7.16 22.51 -1.28
N LEU A 13 -7.68 23.47 -2.07
CA LEU A 13 -8.30 23.16 -3.35
C LEU A 13 -7.29 22.53 -4.33
N ALA A 14 -6.08 23.06 -4.39
CA ALA A 14 -5.01 22.52 -5.21
C ALA A 14 -4.69 21.07 -4.82
N LEU A 15 -4.58 20.78 -3.52
CA LEU A 15 -4.36 19.43 -3.01
C LEU A 15 -5.51 18.48 -3.39
N GLY A 16 -6.76 18.95 -3.37
CA GLY A 16 -7.92 18.16 -3.79
C GLY A 16 -7.78 17.64 -5.23
N HIS A 17 -7.26 18.44 -6.14
CA HIS A 17 -6.98 18.01 -7.52
C HIS A 17 -5.87 16.94 -7.60
N LEU A 18 -4.83 17.07 -6.79
CA LEU A 18 -3.77 16.05 -6.71
C LEU A 18 -4.30 14.73 -6.14
N LEU A 19 -5.12 14.79 -5.08
CA LEU A 19 -5.75 13.58 -4.51
C LEU A 19 -6.59 12.84 -5.53
N ALA A 20 -7.43 13.56 -6.30
CA ALA A 20 -8.22 12.95 -7.36
C ALA A 20 -7.37 12.35 -8.49
N ALA A 21 -6.21 12.93 -8.80
CA ALA A 21 -5.28 12.39 -9.77
C ALA A 21 -4.55 11.14 -9.26
N LEU A 22 -4.17 11.13 -7.99
CA LEU A 22 -3.55 9.97 -7.34
C LEU A 22 -4.52 8.80 -7.19
N ASP A 23 -5.80 9.08 -6.94
CA ASP A 23 -6.85 8.07 -6.90
C ASP A 23 -7.04 7.39 -8.26
N ARG A 24 -7.15 8.15 -9.34
CA ARG A 24 -7.16 7.60 -10.71
C ARG A 24 -5.91 6.79 -11.04
N TYR A 25 -4.74 7.29 -10.66
CA TYR A 25 -3.49 6.53 -10.82
C TYR A 25 -3.53 5.19 -10.07
N ASN A 26 -4.09 5.20 -8.84
CA ASN A 26 -4.26 3.97 -8.08
C ASN A 26 -5.19 2.97 -8.79
N GLU A 27 -6.33 3.41 -9.32
CA GLU A 27 -7.23 2.56 -10.11
C GLU A 27 -6.54 1.97 -11.35
N GLU A 28 -5.80 2.78 -12.11
CA GLU A 28 -5.02 2.32 -13.27
C GLU A 28 -3.94 1.32 -12.87
N ARG A 29 -3.27 1.56 -11.75
CA ARG A 29 -2.25 0.67 -11.19
C ARG A 29 -2.85 -0.66 -10.78
N GLN A 30 -3.99 -0.67 -10.07
CA GLN A 30 -4.71 -1.88 -9.70
C GLN A 30 -5.14 -2.68 -10.94
N ALA A 31 -5.64 -2.02 -11.97
CA ALA A 31 -6.01 -2.68 -13.22
C ALA A 31 -4.80 -3.37 -13.89
N ARG A 32 -3.61 -2.72 -13.88
CA ARG A 32 -2.37 -3.32 -14.39
C ARG A 32 -1.90 -4.54 -13.57
N LEU A 33 -2.15 -4.53 -12.26
CA LEU A 33 -1.76 -5.61 -11.36
C LEU A 33 -2.66 -6.84 -11.52
N ARG A 34 -3.97 -6.65 -11.70
CA ARG A 34 -4.91 -7.77 -11.97
C ARG A 34 -4.47 -8.59 -13.16
N GLY A 35 -4.04 -7.98 -14.23
CA GLY A 35 -3.50 -8.67 -15.43
C GLY A 35 -2.20 -9.44 -15.21
N LYS A 36 -1.58 -9.34 -14.01
CA LYS A 36 -0.31 -10.00 -13.66
C LYS A 36 -0.48 -11.04 -12.54
N GLY A 37 -1.70 -11.53 -12.30
CA GLY A 37 -1.99 -12.54 -11.28
C GLY A 37 -2.31 -11.98 -9.89
N PHE A 38 -2.48 -10.68 -9.76
CA PHE A 38 -2.95 -10.04 -8.54
C PHE A 38 -4.44 -9.74 -8.70
N GLU A 39 -5.29 -10.73 -8.45
CA GLU A 39 -6.74 -10.67 -8.72
C GLU A 39 -7.51 -9.76 -7.76
N ASN A 40 -6.95 -9.46 -6.61
CA ASN A 40 -7.58 -8.61 -5.59
C ASN A 40 -7.04 -7.19 -5.67
N ASP A 41 -7.78 -6.21 -5.13
CA ASP A 41 -7.34 -4.83 -4.93
C ASP A 41 -6.28 -4.76 -3.81
N VAL A 42 -5.10 -5.28 -4.13
CA VAL A 42 -3.93 -5.31 -3.26
C VAL A 42 -2.97 -4.18 -3.64
N PHE A 43 -2.11 -3.80 -2.71
CA PHE A 43 -1.12 -2.72 -2.90
C PHE A 43 -1.75 -1.34 -3.19
N PRO A 44 -2.79 -0.92 -2.42
CA PRO A 44 -3.40 0.38 -2.62
C PRO A 44 -2.40 1.51 -2.36
N LEU A 45 -2.69 2.66 -2.97
CA LEU A 45 -2.15 3.94 -2.52
C LEU A 45 -3.14 4.50 -1.51
N MET A 46 -2.73 4.59 -0.25
CA MET A 46 -3.61 5.04 0.82
C MET A 46 -3.19 6.43 1.32
N PRO A 47 -4.06 7.44 1.29
CA PRO A 47 -3.85 8.67 2.04
C PRO A 47 -3.80 8.34 3.54
N PHE A 48 -2.67 8.61 4.16
CA PHE A 48 -2.44 8.27 5.56
C PHE A 48 -2.70 9.45 6.49
N VAL A 49 -2.29 10.64 6.09
CA VAL A 49 -2.50 11.88 6.81
C VAL A 49 -2.86 12.97 5.82
N LEU A 50 -4.00 13.61 6.02
CA LEU A 50 -4.40 14.80 5.29
C LEU A 50 -4.39 15.98 6.27
N ARG A 51 -3.62 17.02 5.95
CA ARG A 51 -3.58 18.25 6.74
C ARG A 51 -3.75 19.45 5.82
N ALA A 52 -4.65 20.33 6.18
CA ALA A 52 -4.63 21.72 5.77
C ALA A 52 -3.83 22.50 6.80
N GLY A 53 -3.03 23.46 6.38
CA GLY A 53 -2.15 24.22 7.24
C GLY A 53 -2.82 24.71 8.51
N GLU A 54 -2.05 24.97 9.55
CA GLU A 54 -2.57 25.36 10.85
C GLU A 54 -3.51 26.58 10.71
N LEU A 55 -4.80 26.29 10.83
CA LEU A 55 -5.76 27.34 11.08
C LEU A 55 -5.41 27.92 12.45
N LEU A 56 -5.24 29.21 12.52
CA LEU A 56 -5.09 29.91 13.79
C LEU A 56 -6.19 29.42 14.75
N PRO A 57 -5.89 29.19 16.04
CA PRO A 57 -6.82 28.61 17.01
C PRO A 57 -8.18 29.32 17.13
N TRP A 58 -8.28 30.47 16.56
CA TRP A 58 -9.46 31.36 16.57
C TRP A 58 -10.20 31.39 15.24
N GLY A 59 -10.00 30.37 14.39
CA GLY A 59 -10.69 30.15 13.13
C GLY A 59 -11.80 31.14 12.82
N THR A 60 -11.46 32.32 12.39
CA THR A 60 -12.40 33.14 11.65
C THR A 60 -12.52 32.43 10.33
N GLY A 61 -13.59 31.88 9.89
CA GLY A 61 -13.74 31.13 8.65
C GLY A 61 -13.31 31.89 7.36
N GLU A 62 -12.48 32.90 7.50
CA GLU A 62 -11.99 33.82 6.48
C GLU A 62 -10.51 33.60 6.10
N ALA A 63 -9.76 32.81 6.88
CA ALA A 63 -8.34 32.57 6.58
C ALA A 63 -8.15 31.39 5.62
N ILE A 64 -7.50 31.64 4.50
CA ILE A 64 -7.05 30.60 3.58
C ILE A 64 -5.71 30.04 4.12
N PRO A 65 -5.55 28.73 4.30
CA PRO A 65 -4.31 28.14 4.73
C PRO A 65 -3.15 28.49 3.77
N GLU A 66 -1.95 28.72 4.31
CA GLU A 66 -0.77 28.97 3.49
C GLU A 66 -0.23 27.71 2.81
N ALA A 67 -0.51 26.54 3.40
CA ALA A 67 -0.06 25.25 2.91
C ALA A 67 -1.10 24.16 3.20
N ALA A 68 -1.08 23.13 2.38
CA ALA A 68 -1.78 21.88 2.61
C ALA A 68 -0.87 20.73 2.16
N TRP A 69 -0.95 19.60 2.83
CA TRP A 69 -0.15 18.42 2.48
C TRP A 69 -0.91 17.13 2.72
N VAL A 70 -0.51 16.10 2.02
CA VAL A 70 -0.95 14.74 2.24
C VAL A 70 0.27 13.85 2.41
N GLU A 71 0.22 12.96 3.37
CA GLU A 71 1.12 11.83 3.50
C GLU A 71 0.36 10.58 3.07
N PHE A 72 0.93 9.80 2.15
CA PHE A 72 0.32 8.56 1.70
C PHE A 72 1.32 7.42 1.73
N TRP A 73 0.80 6.24 1.96
CA TRP A 73 1.49 4.98 1.87
C TRP A 73 1.18 4.30 0.54
N ILE A 74 2.16 3.66 -0.06
CA ILE A 74 1.96 2.86 -1.26
C ILE A 74 2.64 1.51 -1.10
N GLU A 75 1.89 0.45 -1.26
CA GLU A 75 2.42 -0.91 -1.26
C GLU A 75 3.10 -1.23 -2.59
N ILE A 76 4.24 -1.92 -2.53
CA ILE A 76 5.11 -2.18 -3.67
C ILE A 76 5.02 -3.66 -4.06
N PRO A 77 4.48 -4.00 -5.24
CA PRO A 77 4.51 -5.37 -5.73
C PRO A 77 5.92 -5.80 -6.11
N PRO A 78 6.21 -7.11 -6.11
CA PRO A 78 7.48 -7.62 -6.58
C PRO A 78 7.82 -7.15 -7.99
N GLY A 79 9.10 -6.82 -8.22
CA GLY A 79 9.61 -6.39 -9.53
C GLY A 79 9.46 -4.90 -9.86
N VAL A 80 8.82 -4.12 -9.01
CA VAL A 80 8.78 -2.66 -9.16
C VAL A 80 10.00 -2.03 -8.48
N THR A 81 10.74 -1.22 -9.21
CA THR A 81 11.90 -0.49 -8.68
C THR A 81 11.50 0.86 -8.07
N GLU A 82 12.35 1.36 -7.17
CA GLU A 82 12.20 2.67 -6.58
C GLU A 82 12.12 3.80 -7.62
N GLU A 83 13.03 3.75 -8.60
CA GLU A 83 13.10 4.74 -9.68
C GLU A 83 11.84 4.73 -10.53
N GLN A 84 11.35 3.54 -10.88
CA GLN A 84 10.12 3.37 -11.66
C GLN A 84 8.91 3.96 -10.93
N LEU A 85 8.74 3.63 -9.64
CA LEU A 85 7.64 4.16 -8.84
C LEU A 85 7.70 5.69 -8.72
N LYS A 86 8.88 6.23 -8.39
CA LYS A 86 9.07 7.67 -8.27
C LYS A 86 8.81 8.39 -9.58
N SER A 87 9.24 7.82 -10.70
CA SER A 87 9.00 8.38 -12.03
C SER A 87 7.51 8.41 -12.37
N GLU A 88 6.78 7.32 -12.10
CA GLU A 88 5.33 7.26 -12.31
C GLU A 88 4.58 8.31 -11.48
N LEU A 89 4.89 8.41 -10.18
CA LEU A 89 4.23 9.37 -9.28
C LEU A 89 4.54 10.82 -9.66
N ARG A 90 5.79 11.14 -10.00
CA ARG A 90 6.17 12.47 -10.50
C ARG A 90 5.41 12.81 -11.77
N ALA A 91 5.32 11.88 -12.72
CA ALA A 91 4.58 12.10 -13.96
C ALA A 91 3.08 12.36 -13.70
N VAL A 92 2.46 11.78 -12.68
CA VAL A 92 1.09 12.10 -12.26
C VAL A 92 0.99 13.53 -11.76
N VAL A 93 1.90 13.93 -10.86
CA VAL A 93 1.91 15.28 -10.29
C VAL A 93 2.17 16.33 -11.35
N ASP A 94 3.15 16.13 -12.23
CA ASP A 94 3.54 17.08 -13.27
C ASP A 94 2.40 17.28 -14.28
N ARG A 95 1.85 16.20 -14.83
CA ARG A 95 0.70 16.28 -15.75
C ARG A 95 -0.52 16.96 -15.13
N THR A 96 -0.79 16.67 -13.85
CA THR A 96 -1.93 17.29 -13.17
C THR A 96 -1.68 18.78 -12.96
N THR A 97 -0.46 19.17 -12.64
CA THR A 97 -0.07 20.57 -12.46
C THR A 97 -0.15 21.35 -13.76
N GLU A 98 0.27 20.77 -14.89
CA GLU A 98 0.22 21.41 -16.21
C GLU A 98 -1.20 21.79 -16.65
N VAL A 99 -2.19 20.94 -16.32
CA VAL A 99 -3.57 21.12 -16.80
C VAL A 99 -4.51 21.75 -15.77
N THR A 100 -4.04 21.96 -14.52
CA THR A 100 -4.90 22.43 -13.43
C THR A 100 -4.52 23.85 -13.00
N PRO A 101 -5.33 24.87 -13.33
CA PRO A 101 -5.02 26.26 -12.99
C PRO A 101 -4.80 26.51 -11.48
N ALA A 102 -5.48 25.77 -10.61
CA ALA A 102 -5.28 25.88 -9.18
C ALA A 102 -3.86 25.45 -8.76
N LEU A 103 -3.32 24.38 -9.35
CA LEU A 103 -1.97 23.89 -9.10
C LEU A 103 -0.88 24.78 -9.67
N GLN A 104 -1.13 25.44 -10.80
CA GLN A 104 -0.20 26.40 -11.40
C GLN A 104 0.04 27.65 -10.54
N ARG A 105 -0.83 27.90 -9.57
CA ARG A 105 -0.77 29.07 -8.67
C ARG A 105 -0.09 28.78 -7.34
N VAL A 106 0.26 27.53 -7.06
CA VAL A 106 0.90 27.08 -5.83
C VAL A 106 2.23 26.40 -6.13
N SER A 107 3.08 26.30 -5.13
CA SER A 107 4.31 25.51 -5.24
C SER A 107 4.04 24.09 -4.75
N VAL A 108 4.15 23.11 -5.64
CA VAL A 108 4.06 21.70 -5.27
C VAL A 108 5.44 21.19 -4.89
N ARG A 109 5.56 20.59 -3.71
CA ARG A 109 6.80 19.99 -3.22
C ARG A 109 6.55 18.52 -2.93
N TRP A 110 7.57 17.73 -3.14
CA TRP A 110 7.59 16.30 -2.89
C TRP A 110 8.65 15.97 -1.85
N GLU A 111 8.26 15.24 -0.81
CA GLU A 111 9.17 14.77 0.24
C GLU A 111 8.98 13.27 0.45
N GLU A 112 10.08 12.57 0.61
CA GLU A 112 10.09 11.15 0.99
C GLU A 112 10.23 11.06 2.50
N ARG A 113 9.29 10.37 3.14
CA ARG A 113 9.25 10.25 4.61
C ARG A 113 9.92 8.97 5.11
N THR A 114 9.93 7.92 4.27
CA THR A 114 10.52 6.63 4.61
C THR A 114 11.36 6.11 3.44
N ARG A 115 12.23 5.13 3.73
CA ARG A 115 12.97 4.43 2.69
C ARG A 115 12.04 3.58 1.82
N PHE A 116 12.43 3.36 0.57
CA PHE A 116 11.80 2.38 -0.31
C PHE A 116 12.02 0.96 0.24
N LEU A 117 10.95 0.18 0.30
CA LEU A 117 10.96 -1.23 0.66
C LEU A 117 10.44 -2.02 -0.55
N ALA A 118 11.34 -2.73 -1.22
CA ALA A 118 10.97 -3.50 -2.41
C ALA A 118 10.01 -4.64 -2.07
N GLY A 119 9.03 -4.89 -2.93
CA GLY A 119 8.19 -6.07 -2.84
C GLY A 119 9.00 -7.35 -3.09
N SER A 120 8.64 -8.44 -2.44
CA SER A 120 9.32 -9.72 -2.56
C SER A 120 8.33 -10.88 -2.76
N SER A 121 8.82 -11.99 -3.28
CA SER A 121 8.05 -13.22 -3.42
C SER A 121 8.95 -14.43 -3.21
N MET A 122 8.36 -15.50 -2.69
CA MET A 122 8.98 -16.82 -2.66
C MET A 122 8.74 -17.51 -4.01
N PRO A 123 9.74 -18.21 -4.60
CA PRO A 123 9.52 -19.01 -5.80
C PRO A 123 8.42 -20.06 -5.58
N ALA A 124 7.47 -20.14 -6.50
CA ALA A 124 6.30 -21.03 -6.36
C ALA A 124 6.69 -22.54 -6.40
N ASP A 125 7.84 -22.87 -6.96
CA ASP A 125 8.40 -24.23 -7.07
C ASP A 125 9.37 -24.57 -5.92
N HIS A 126 9.47 -23.74 -4.91
CA HIS A 126 10.37 -24.00 -3.79
C HIS A 126 9.94 -25.25 -3.01
N PRO A 127 10.83 -26.22 -2.72
CA PRO A 127 10.47 -27.49 -2.07
C PRO A 127 9.75 -27.33 -0.72
N ALA A 128 10.15 -26.37 0.11
CA ALA A 128 9.48 -26.11 1.39
C ALA A 128 8.00 -25.69 1.21
N LEU A 129 7.68 -25.03 0.10
CA LEU A 129 6.31 -24.63 -0.19
C LEU A 129 5.45 -25.87 -0.53
N ALA A 130 6.01 -26.86 -1.24
CA ALA A 130 5.33 -28.12 -1.53
C ALA A 130 5.00 -28.89 -0.24
N VAL A 131 5.94 -28.98 0.70
CA VAL A 131 5.72 -29.63 2.01
C VAL A 131 4.67 -28.89 2.81
N LEU A 132 4.79 -27.54 2.92
CA LEU A 132 3.84 -26.72 3.66
C LEU A 132 2.41 -26.86 3.13
N THR A 133 2.23 -26.81 1.82
CA THR A 133 0.91 -26.86 1.19
C THR A 133 0.28 -28.24 1.23
N ALA A 134 1.07 -29.31 1.15
CA ALA A 134 0.58 -30.67 1.36
C ALA A 134 0.04 -30.85 2.80
N ASN A 135 0.78 -30.37 3.79
CA ASN A 135 0.35 -30.45 5.19
C ASN A 135 -0.86 -29.56 5.48
N LEU A 136 -0.91 -28.36 4.90
CA LEU A 136 -2.06 -27.48 5.03
C LEU A 136 -3.31 -28.14 4.46
N ALA A 137 -3.23 -28.71 3.26
CA ALA A 137 -4.34 -29.43 2.65
C ALA A 137 -4.78 -30.66 3.47
N ALA A 138 -3.83 -31.42 4.03
CA ALA A 138 -4.13 -32.57 4.89
C ALA A 138 -4.85 -32.17 6.18
N VAL A 139 -4.48 -31.05 6.78
CA VAL A 139 -5.07 -30.56 8.04
C VAL A 139 -6.43 -29.90 7.81
N THR A 140 -6.58 -29.12 6.74
CA THR A 140 -7.79 -28.33 6.50
C THR A 140 -8.82 -29.01 5.60
N GLY A 141 -8.42 -30.04 4.88
CA GLY A 141 -9.25 -30.69 3.85
C GLY A 141 -9.50 -29.82 2.61
N GLN A 142 -8.77 -28.71 2.47
CA GLN A 142 -8.93 -27.76 1.37
C GLN A 142 -7.59 -27.52 0.65
N PRO A 143 -7.60 -27.35 -0.67
CA PRO A 143 -6.38 -26.98 -1.39
C PRO A 143 -5.92 -25.58 -0.96
N PRO A 144 -4.60 -25.37 -0.84
CA PRO A 144 -4.07 -24.05 -0.53
C PRO A 144 -4.33 -23.06 -1.67
N VAL A 145 -4.61 -21.83 -1.31
CA VAL A 145 -4.74 -20.71 -2.26
C VAL A 145 -3.54 -19.80 -2.11
N TYR A 146 -2.87 -19.54 -3.22
CA TYR A 146 -1.75 -18.61 -3.28
C TYR A 146 -2.24 -17.23 -3.67
N GLY A 147 -1.65 -16.22 -3.07
CA GLY A 147 -1.96 -14.84 -3.39
C GLY A 147 -0.93 -13.88 -2.81
N PRO A 148 -0.99 -12.62 -3.19
CA PRO A 148 -0.19 -11.59 -2.57
C PRO A 148 -0.71 -11.31 -1.15
N ALA A 149 0.21 -11.07 -0.22
CA ALA A 149 -0.12 -10.49 1.08
C ALA A 149 -0.49 -9.01 0.87
N PRO A 150 -1.69 -8.56 1.30
CA PRO A 150 -2.14 -7.19 1.09
C PRO A 150 -1.54 -6.20 2.10
N PHE A 151 -0.39 -6.52 2.68
CA PHE A 151 0.27 -5.76 3.74
C PHE A 151 1.78 -5.95 3.69
N ALA A 152 2.52 -4.97 4.19
CA ALA A 152 3.95 -5.09 4.41
C ALA A 152 4.23 -5.94 5.67
N CYS A 153 5.25 -6.79 5.59
CA CYS A 153 5.78 -7.56 6.72
C CYS A 153 7.28 -7.81 6.54
N ASP A 154 7.99 -8.15 7.60
CA ASP A 154 9.45 -8.36 7.57
C ASP A 154 9.91 -9.56 6.73
N GLY A 155 8.98 -10.35 6.19
CA GLY A 155 9.28 -11.46 5.26
C GLY A 155 10.08 -11.01 4.03
N PHE A 156 9.93 -9.75 3.59
CA PHE A 156 10.70 -9.21 2.47
C PHE A 156 12.20 -9.16 2.77
N ILE A 157 12.61 -8.94 4.02
CA ILE A 157 14.02 -8.91 4.43
C ILE A 157 14.68 -10.27 4.15
N PHE A 158 13.99 -11.34 4.52
CA PHE A 158 14.48 -12.69 4.25
C PHE A 158 14.53 -12.99 2.76
N ASN A 159 13.47 -12.71 2.04
CA ASN A 159 13.39 -13.00 0.60
C ASN A 159 14.40 -12.20 -0.25
N LEU A 160 14.79 -11.00 0.16
CA LEU A 160 15.71 -10.14 -0.59
C LEU A 160 17.16 -10.20 -0.10
N HIS A 161 17.38 -10.50 1.19
CA HIS A 161 18.68 -10.34 1.83
C HIS A 161 19.19 -11.58 2.56
N SER A 162 18.47 -12.72 2.48
CA SER A 162 18.82 -13.98 3.13
C SER A 162 18.70 -15.15 2.14
N PRO A 163 19.47 -16.21 2.32
CA PRO A 163 19.28 -17.47 1.58
C PRO A 163 18.03 -18.24 2.03
N THR A 164 17.33 -17.78 3.06
CA THR A 164 16.13 -18.42 3.63
C THR A 164 14.87 -17.74 3.11
N PRO A 165 14.19 -18.31 2.11
CA PRO A 165 12.96 -17.73 1.60
C PRO A 165 11.82 -17.87 2.62
N VAL A 166 10.91 -16.92 2.59
CA VAL A 166 9.76 -16.84 3.51
C VAL A 166 8.46 -16.70 2.73
N VAL A 167 7.46 -17.45 3.15
CA VAL A 167 6.07 -17.28 2.74
C VAL A 167 5.24 -16.90 3.96
N VAL A 168 4.25 -16.03 3.75
CA VAL A 168 3.31 -15.65 4.80
C VAL A 168 2.14 -16.62 4.79
N LEU A 169 1.88 -17.26 5.91
CA LEU A 169 0.70 -18.09 6.15
C LEU A 169 0.09 -17.71 7.49
N GLY A 170 -1.18 -17.32 7.50
CA GLY A 170 -1.88 -16.88 8.70
C GLY A 170 -3.32 -17.36 8.77
N PRO A 171 -3.98 -17.17 9.92
CA PRO A 171 -5.38 -17.50 10.11
C PRO A 171 -6.28 -16.48 9.40
N ARG A 172 -7.52 -16.86 9.13
CA ARG A 172 -8.54 -15.88 8.75
C ARG A 172 -8.79 -14.91 9.91
N GLY A 173 -9.00 -13.67 9.57
CA GLY A 173 -9.29 -12.59 10.50
C GLY A 173 -10.03 -11.46 9.80
N GLY A 174 -10.34 -10.42 10.55
CA GLY A 174 -10.99 -9.23 10.02
C GLY A 174 -10.77 -8.01 10.90
N ASN A 175 -11.13 -6.87 10.36
CA ASN A 175 -10.98 -5.57 11.02
C ASN A 175 -9.53 -5.25 11.44
N ALA A 176 -8.54 -5.69 10.65
CA ALA A 176 -7.14 -5.41 10.94
C ALA A 176 -6.91 -3.91 11.17
N HIS A 177 -6.24 -3.54 12.28
CA HIS A 177 -6.00 -2.17 12.71
C HIS A 177 -7.26 -1.33 13.02
N ALA A 178 -8.40 -1.99 13.28
CA ALA A 178 -9.66 -1.34 13.61
C ALA A 178 -10.26 -1.89 14.91
N PRO A 179 -11.26 -1.21 15.52
CA PRO A 179 -12.01 -1.78 16.63
C PRO A 179 -12.63 -3.14 16.27
N ASP A 180 -12.72 -4.02 17.27
CA ASP A 180 -13.26 -5.37 17.12
C ASP A 180 -12.46 -6.25 16.13
N GLU A 181 -11.14 -6.05 16.07
CA GLU A 181 -10.25 -6.95 15.34
C GLU A 181 -10.38 -8.39 15.86
N TRP A 182 -10.47 -9.33 14.94
CA TRP A 182 -10.69 -10.72 15.30
C TRP A 182 -9.84 -11.68 14.48
N VAL A 183 -9.63 -12.89 15.02
CA VAL A 183 -8.97 -14.01 14.36
C VAL A 183 -9.76 -15.32 14.60
N SER A 184 -9.74 -16.22 13.63
CA SER A 184 -10.36 -17.54 13.74
C SER A 184 -9.54 -18.45 14.66
N VAL A 185 -10.12 -18.89 15.77
CA VAL A 185 -9.49 -19.86 16.70
C VAL A 185 -9.34 -21.23 16.04
N GLU A 186 -10.28 -21.64 15.20
CA GLU A 186 -10.19 -22.87 14.42
C GLU A 186 -8.95 -22.87 13.53
N ASP A 187 -8.72 -21.76 12.82
CA ASP A 187 -7.55 -21.62 11.96
C ASP A 187 -6.25 -21.60 12.75
N LEU A 188 -6.20 -21.01 13.94
CA LEU A 188 -5.02 -21.05 14.81
C LEU A 188 -4.66 -22.50 15.17
N VAL A 189 -5.65 -23.33 15.47
CA VAL A 189 -5.43 -24.76 15.76
C VAL A 189 -4.95 -25.49 14.50
N ALA A 190 -5.56 -25.22 13.35
CA ALA A 190 -5.16 -25.81 12.08
C ALA A 190 -3.74 -25.42 11.69
N LEU A 191 -3.35 -24.15 11.84
CA LEU A 191 -2.01 -23.66 11.58
C LEU A 191 -0.97 -24.30 12.50
N THR A 192 -1.29 -24.46 13.79
CA THR A 192 -0.38 -25.11 14.74
C THR A 192 -0.07 -26.55 14.28
N LYS A 193 -1.08 -27.31 13.87
CA LYS A 193 -0.89 -28.65 13.31
C LYS A 193 -0.08 -28.63 12.02
N THR A 194 -0.42 -27.72 11.11
CA THR A 194 0.27 -27.57 9.81
C THR A 194 1.75 -27.29 10.02
N TYR A 195 2.11 -26.34 10.90
CA TYR A 195 3.50 -26.01 11.18
C TYR A 195 4.24 -27.18 11.82
N ALA A 196 3.63 -27.87 12.79
CA ALA A 196 4.27 -29.03 13.44
C ALA A 196 4.58 -30.16 12.43
N LEU A 197 3.63 -30.49 11.55
CA LEU A 197 3.84 -31.47 10.49
C LEU A 197 4.89 -31.00 9.48
N THR A 198 4.83 -29.76 9.06
CA THR A 198 5.78 -29.20 8.09
C THR A 198 7.20 -29.21 8.62
N ILE A 199 7.41 -28.87 9.89
CA ILE A 199 8.74 -28.94 10.54
C ILE A 199 9.23 -30.39 10.59
N ALA A 200 8.38 -31.33 10.98
CA ALA A 200 8.72 -32.74 11.03
C ALA A 200 9.13 -33.28 9.63
N ASP A 201 8.32 -33.03 8.62
CA ASP A 201 8.56 -33.54 7.25
C ASP A 201 9.73 -32.84 6.55
N TRP A 202 10.02 -31.57 6.91
CA TRP A 202 11.12 -30.82 6.31
C TRP A 202 12.48 -31.21 6.89
N LEU A 203 12.53 -31.67 8.15
CA LEU A 203 13.78 -32.02 8.85
C LEU A 203 14.14 -33.51 8.77
N THR A 204 13.27 -34.34 8.20
CA THR A 204 13.53 -35.78 7.96
C THR A 204 13.91 -36.07 6.53
#